data_636910a006499d3a8fe28442907c7cd2
#
_entry.id   636910a006499d3a8fe28442907c7cd2
#
_cell.length_a   1.000
_cell.length_b   1.000
_cell.length_c   1.000
_cell.angle_alpha   90.00
_cell.angle_beta   90.00
_cell.angle_gamma   90.00
#
_symmetry.space_group_name_H-M   'P 1'
#
loop_
_entity.id
_entity.type
_entity.pdbx_description
1 polymer ?
#
loop_
_entity_poly.entity_id
_entity_poly.type
_entity_poly.pdbx_seq_one_letter_code
_entity_poly.pdbx_strand_id
1 'polypeptide(L)'
;MRIHCLGGGLVGSFVTRKLVDAGFNVHLYDIVERETKAEFHLASALDSDHSDADIIVNMVPGSIGHEVVDRMKNKGQRIIDLSFSEQTPDRFENIDSAVLWDVGIAPGLSNMLVALASRKYGKLDKVTIKVGGNPSQ
;
A
#
# COMPACT_ATOMS: atom_id res chain seq x y z
N MET A 1 1.86 18.01 -4.31
CA MET A 1 1.67 16.81 -3.46
C MET A 1 2.83 15.88 -3.74
N ARG A 2 3.60 15.56 -2.72
CA ARG A 2 4.75 14.66 -2.76
C ARG A 2 4.32 13.28 -2.29
N ILE A 3 4.58 12.26 -3.08
CA ILE A 3 4.21 10.89 -2.80
C ILE A 3 5.47 10.03 -2.70
N HIS A 4 5.64 9.35 -1.58
CA HIS A 4 6.68 8.35 -1.42
C HIS A 4 6.12 6.96 -1.70
N CYS A 5 6.63 6.30 -2.72
CA CYS A 5 6.34 4.93 -3.09
C CYS A 5 7.42 4.02 -2.50
N LEU A 6 7.04 3.08 -1.67
CA LEU A 6 7.95 2.16 -0.99
C LEU A 6 7.83 0.77 -1.60
N GLY A 7 8.91 0.30 -2.23
CA GLY A 7 8.95 -0.94 -2.99
C GLY A 7 8.64 -0.75 -4.48
N GLY A 8 9.63 -1.02 -5.33
CA GLY A 8 9.59 -0.93 -6.79
C GLY A 8 9.41 -2.27 -7.50
N GLY A 9 8.82 -3.27 -6.85
CA GLY A 9 8.48 -4.55 -7.46
C GLY A 9 7.43 -4.42 -8.57
N LEU A 10 6.82 -5.52 -8.99
CA LEU A 10 5.85 -5.54 -10.10
C LEU A 10 4.70 -4.54 -9.89
N VAL A 11 4.07 -4.57 -8.72
CA VAL A 11 2.97 -3.65 -8.38
C VAL A 11 3.51 -2.24 -8.19
N GLY A 12 4.60 -2.08 -7.45
CA GLY A 12 5.18 -0.78 -7.13
C GLY A 12 5.62 -0.01 -8.39
N SER A 13 6.28 -0.65 -9.34
CA SER A 13 6.66 -0.03 -10.61
C SER A 13 5.45 0.43 -11.41
N PHE A 14 4.38 -0.37 -11.44
CA PHE A 14 3.14 -0.01 -12.13
C PHE A 14 2.46 1.20 -11.48
N VAL A 15 2.27 1.17 -10.15
CA VAL A 15 1.63 2.25 -9.39
C VAL A 15 2.44 3.54 -9.49
N THR A 16 3.76 3.48 -9.27
CA THR A 16 4.68 4.61 -9.39
C THR A 16 4.55 5.28 -10.76
N ARG A 17 4.59 4.49 -11.84
CA ARG A 17 4.43 5.01 -13.20
C ARG A 17 3.08 5.73 -13.37
N LYS A 18 1.99 5.15 -12.90
CA LYS A 18 0.66 5.76 -13.00
C LYS A 18 0.55 7.08 -12.25
N LEU A 19 1.19 7.18 -11.09
CA LEU A 19 1.23 8.42 -10.31
C LEU A 19 2.06 9.50 -11.01
N VAL A 20 3.22 9.14 -11.58
CA VAL A 20 4.04 10.07 -12.38
C VAL A 20 3.28 10.54 -13.62
N ASP A 21 2.64 9.62 -14.35
CA ASP A 21 1.86 9.96 -15.55
C ASP A 21 0.65 10.87 -15.21
N ALA A 22 0.14 10.80 -13.98
CA ALA A 22 -0.90 11.69 -13.46
C ALA A 22 -0.37 13.06 -12.97
N GLY A 23 0.94 13.31 -13.07
CA GLY A 23 1.55 14.60 -12.75
C GLY A 23 1.90 14.81 -11.26
N PHE A 24 1.93 13.75 -10.46
CA PHE A 24 2.37 13.84 -9.07
C PHE A 24 3.89 13.89 -8.97
N ASN A 25 4.40 14.54 -7.91
CA ASN A 25 5.80 14.49 -7.53
C ASN A 25 6.04 13.17 -6.77
N VAL A 26 6.66 12.20 -7.41
CA VAL A 26 6.80 10.83 -6.90
C VAL A 26 8.26 10.50 -6.63
N HIS A 27 8.52 10.01 -5.43
CA HIS A 27 9.80 9.46 -5.00
C HIS A 27 9.65 7.95 -4.79
N LEU A 28 10.46 7.15 -5.47
CA LEU A 28 10.45 5.69 -5.35
C LEU A 28 11.65 5.21 -4.53
N TYR A 29 11.39 4.47 -3.47
CA TYR A 29 12.40 3.85 -2.61
C TYR A 29 12.41 2.33 -2.84
N ASP A 30 13.55 1.77 -3.19
CA ASP A 30 13.76 0.32 -3.31
C ASP A 30 15.21 -0.01 -2.96
N ILE A 31 15.44 -1.20 -2.45
CA ILE A 31 16.79 -1.74 -2.17
C ILE A 31 17.46 -2.31 -3.44
N VAL A 32 16.72 -2.41 -4.52
CA VAL A 32 17.21 -2.83 -5.84
C VAL A 32 16.98 -1.71 -6.83
N GLU A 33 17.99 -1.41 -7.64
CA GLU A 33 17.90 -0.39 -8.68
C GLU A 33 16.73 -0.65 -9.64
N ARG A 34 15.97 0.41 -9.94
CA ARG A 34 14.77 0.36 -10.80
C ARG A 34 14.82 1.43 -11.87
N GLU A 35 14.52 1.05 -13.08
CA GLU A 35 14.25 2.01 -14.15
C GLU A 35 12.89 2.68 -13.91
N THR A 36 12.89 4.00 -13.73
CA THR A 36 11.66 4.75 -13.42
C THR A 36 11.79 6.20 -13.87
N LYS A 37 10.65 6.88 -14.08
CA LYS A 37 10.57 8.33 -14.27
C LYS A 37 10.38 9.09 -12.95
N ALA A 38 10.14 8.40 -11.86
CA ALA A 38 10.10 9.01 -10.52
C ALA A 38 11.51 9.36 -10.06
N GLU A 39 11.62 10.21 -9.05
CA GLU A 39 12.87 10.39 -8.33
C GLU A 39 13.21 9.11 -7.58
N PHE A 40 14.29 8.43 -7.98
CA PHE A 40 14.63 7.13 -7.44
C PHE A 40 15.65 7.23 -6.31
N HIS A 41 15.38 6.50 -5.24
CA HIS A 41 16.25 6.36 -4.07
C HIS A 41 16.60 4.89 -3.86
N LEU A 42 17.88 4.55 -4.04
CA LEU A 42 18.41 3.21 -3.72
C LEU A 42 18.57 3.10 -2.20
N ALA A 43 17.48 2.83 -1.52
CA ALA A 43 17.44 2.84 -0.06
C ALA A 43 16.31 1.95 0.48
N SER A 44 16.52 1.46 1.71
CA SER A 44 15.49 0.73 2.44
C SER A 44 14.37 1.67 2.87
N ALA A 45 13.13 1.24 2.69
CA ALA A 45 11.95 1.94 3.19
C ALA A 45 11.97 2.09 4.73
N LEU A 46 12.60 1.17 5.42
CA LEU A 46 12.68 1.18 6.89
C LEU A 46 13.71 2.18 7.43
N ASP A 47 14.76 2.46 6.65
CA ASP A 47 15.88 3.29 7.09
C ASP A 47 15.85 4.71 6.53
N SER A 48 14.88 4.99 5.65
CA SER A 48 14.71 6.30 5.01
C SER A 48 13.79 7.21 5.81
N ASP A 49 14.02 8.52 5.70
CA ASP A 49 13.09 9.52 6.23
C ASP A 49 11.99 9.80 5.20
N HIS A 50 10.75 9.70 5.64
CA HIS A 50 9.57 9.98 4.84
C HIS A 50 8.72 11.12 5.42
N SER A 51 9.29 11.93 6.30
CA SER A 51 8.57 13.00 7.02
C SER A 51 8.04 14.10 6.10
N ASP A 52 8.62 14.27 4.93
CA ASP A 52 8.24 15.27 3.93
C ASP A 52 7.21 14.76 2.90
N ALA A 53 6.77 13.52 3.03
CA ALA A 53 5.73 12.96 2.17
C ALA A 53 4.33 13.43 2.59
N ASP A 54 3.53 13.88 1.64
CA ASP A 54 2.09 14.11 1.85
C ASP A 54 1.32 12.77 1.93
N ILE A 55 1.77 11.79 1.16
CA ILE A 55 1.21 10.44 1.12
C ILE A 55 2.35 9.43 0.97
N ILE A 56 2.25 8.35 1.71
CA ILE A 56 3.12 7.17 1.59
C ILE A 56 2.30 6.03 0.99
N VAL A 57 2.83 5.40 -0.07
CA VAL A 57 2.24 4.21 -0.69
C VAL A 57 3.16 3.03 -0.39
N ASN A 58 2.73 2.18 0.54
CA ASN A 58 3.50 1.03 0.99
C ASN A 58 3.21 -0.20 0.12
N MET A 59 4.19 -0.60 -0.67
CA MET A 59 4.12 -1.72 -1.62
C MET A 59 5.28 -2.70 -1.43
N VAL A 60 5.90 -2.68 -0.27
CA VAL A 60 6.95 -3.63 0.10
C VAL A 60 6.37 -5.04 0.29
N PRO A 61 7.20 -6.09 0.31
CA PRO A 61 6.73 -7.43 0.63
C PRO A 61 5.97 -7.51 1.96
N GLY A 62 4.95 -8.36 2.03
CA GLY A 62 4.10 -8.52 3.22
C GLY A 62 4.87 -8.87 4.49
N SER A 63 6.02 -9.53 4.36
CA SER A 63 6.89 -9.87 5.51
C SER A 63 7.42 -8.64 6.28
N ILE A 64 7.53 -7.49 5.63
CA ILE A 64 8.01 -6.23 6.25
C ILE A 64 6.99 -5.09 6.20
N GLY A 65 5.85 -5.30 5.53
CA GLY A 65 4.86 -4.24 5.30
C GLY A 65 4.35 -3.59 6.57
N HIS A 66 4.00 -4.39 7.55
CA HIS A 66 3.54 -3.87 8.84
C HIS A 66 4.66 -3.22 9.67
N GLU A 67 5.91 -3.64 9.51
CA GLU A 67 7.04 -2.96 10.17
C GLU A 67 7.22 -1.54 9.62
N VAL A 68 7.05 -1.36 8.30
CA VAL A 68 7.06 -0.04 7.66
C VAL A 68 5.96 0.85 8.25
N VAL A 69 4.74 0.35 8.36
CA VAL A 69 3.64 1.12 8.96
C VAL A 69 3.91 1.42 10.44
N ASP A 70 4.44 0.48 11.19
CA ASP A 70 4.76 0.66 12.62
C ASP A 70 5.74 1.81 12.87
N ARG A 71 6.74 1.96 12.01
CA ARG A 71 7.71 3.08 12.09
C ARG A 71 7.10 4.45 11.77
N MET A 72 5.97 4.49 11.05
CA MET A 72 5.36 5.71 10.55
C MET A 72 4.03 6.06 11.24
N LYS A 73 3.44 5.13 11.99
CA LYS A 73 2.09 5.24 12.54
C LYS A 73 1.81 6.47 13.41
N ASN A 74 2.85 7.07 14.01
CA ASN A 74 2.73 8.21 14.92
C ASN A 74 3.34 9.50 14.36
N LYS A 75 3.47 9.60 13.04
CA LYS A 75 4.07 10.78 12.38
C LYS A 75 3.03 11.65 11.68
N GLY A 76 1.73 11.39 11.88
CA GLY A 76 0.63 12.19 11.31
C GLY A 76 0.47 12.07 9.80
N GLN A 77 1.09 11.08 9.17
CA GLN A 77 1.12 10.90 7.72
C GLN A 77 -0.10 10.13 7.20
N ARG A 78 -0.35 10.23 5.91
CA ARG A 78 -1.35 9.44 5.21
C ARG A 78 -0.67 8.26 4.56
N ILE A 79 -1.04 7.05 4.94
CA ILE A 79 -0.43 5.81 4.47
C ILE A 79 -1.47 5.00 3.70
N ILE A 80 -1.12 4.58 2.50
CA ILE A 80 -1.89 3.64 1.69
C ILE A 80 -1.10 2.33 1.66
N ASP A 81 -1.62 1.30 2.30
CA ASP A 81 -0.94 0.02 2.43
C ASP A 81 -1.47 -1.01 1.43
N LEU A 82 -0.57 -1.47 0.56
CA LEU A 82 -0.80 -2.54 -0.39
C LEU A 82 0.01 -3.79 -0.03
N SER A 83 0.78 -3.74 1.05
CA SER A 83 1.52 -4.91 1.51
C SER A 83 0.54 -5.98 1.97
N PHE A 84 0.73 -7.21 1.52
CA PHE A 84 -0.10 -8.34 1.93
C PHE A 84 0.57 -9.01 3.14
N SER A 85 0.32 -8.48 4.34
CA SER A 85 0.89 -9.02 5.57
C SER A 85 0.14 -10.25 6.05
N GLU A 86 0.86 -11.16 6.70
CA GLU A 86 0.27 -12.33 7.39
C GLU A 86 -0.54 -11.92 8.65
N GLN A 87 -0.28 -10.72 9.17
CA GLN A 87 -0.94 -10.20 10.35
C GLN A 87 -2.04 -9.22 9.97
N THR A 88 -3.06 -9.13 10.80
CA THR A 88 -4.18 -8.22 10.62
C THR A 88 -3.89 -6.83 11.20
N PRO A 89 -4.49 -5.75 10.65
CA PRO A 89 -4.26 -4.38 11.12
C PRO A 89 -4.69 -4.08 12.56
N ASP A 90 -5.56 -4.89 13.15
CA ASP A 90 -6.03 -4.75 14.54
C ASP A 90 -4.93 -4.90 15.60
N ARG A 91 -3.75 -5.41 15.21
CA ARG A 91 -2.55 -5.40 16.06
C ARG A 91 -2.03 -4.00 16.41
N PHE A 92 -2.41 -2.99 15.64
CA PHE A 92 -1.93 -1.63 15.85
C PHE A 92 -2.86 -0.87 16.79
N GLU A 93 -2.31 -0.48 17.92
CA GLU A 93 -2.96 0.41 18.86
C GLU A 93 -2.41 1.85 18.72
N ASN A 94 -3.26 2.86 18.96
CA ASN A 94 -2.87 4.27 19.03
C ASN A 94 -2.13 4.76 17.76
N ILE A 95 -2.78 4.67 16.61
CA ILE A 95 -2.26 5.19 15.34
C ILE A 95 -2.70 6.63 15.15
N ASP A 96 -1.76 7.59 15.09
CA ASP A 96 -2.04 8.99 14.76
C ASP A 96 -2.06 9.24 13.25
N SER A 97 -1.39 8.40 12.47
CA SER A 97 -1.42 8.45 11.01
C SER A 97 -2.73 7.90 10.45
N ALA A 98 -3.25 8.51 9.40
CA ALA A 98 -4.38 7.95 8.67
C ALA A 98 -3.90 6.80 7.77
N VAL A 99 -4.26 5.57 8.09
CA VAL A 99 -3.85 4.39 7.31
C VAL A 99 -5.04 3.78 6.58
N LEU A 100 -4.92 3.63 5.27
CA LEU A 100 -5.84 2.87 4.45
C LEU A 100 -5.21 1.50 4.16
N TRP A 101 -5.77 0.47 4.77
CA TRP A 101 -5.24 -0.89 4.75
C TRP A 101 -5.74 -1.71 3.57
N ASP A 102 -4.94 -2.69 3.18
CA ASP A 102 -5.32 -3.72 2.22
C ASP A 102 -5.82 -3.15 0.88
N VAL A 103 -5.16 -2.13 0.36
CA VAL A 103 -5.55 -1.46 -0.88
C VAL A 103 -5.07 -2.27 -2.10
N GLY A 104 -5.60 -3.48 -2.21
CA GLY A 104 -5.32 -4.40 -3.30
C GLY A 104 -6.60 -4.78 -4.05
N ILE A 105 -6.58 -5.93 -4.72
CA ILE A 105 -7.73 -6.52 -5.39
C ILE A 105 -8.49 -7.45 -4.45
N ALA A 106 -7.77 -8.35 -3.80
CA ALA A 106 -8.29 -9.22 -2.75
C ALA A 106 -7.14 -9.57 -1.77
N PRO A 107 -7.13 -8.98 -0.58
CA PRO A 107 -8.10 -7.99 -0.05
C PRO A 107 -8.08 -6.63 -0.76
N GLY A 108 -9.11 -5.82 -0.55
CA GLY A 108 -9.26 -4.47 -1.06
C GLY A 108 -10.50 -4.27 -1.91
N LEU A 109 -10.38 -4.26 -3.23
CA LEU A 109 -11.50 -4.04 -4.16
C LEU A 109 -12.66 -5.02 -3.92
N SER A 110 -12.36 -6.30 -3.66
CA SER A 110 -13.36 -7.32 -3.34
C SER A 110 -14.21 -6.95 -2.12
N ASN A 111 -13.58 -6.46 -1.06
CA ASN A 111 -14.25 -6.02 0.17
C ASN A 111 -15.12 -4.79 -0.09
N MET A 112 -14.64 -3.84 -0.88
CA MET A 112 -15.41 -2.64 -1.28
C MET A 112 -16.65 -3.02 -2.09
N LEU A 113 -16.53 -3.96 -3.03
CA LEU A 113 -17.67 -4.43 -3.84
C LEU A 113 -18.72 -5.14 -2.98
N VAL A 114 -18.31 -5.93 -2.00
CA VAL A 114 -19.23 -6.56 -1.03
C VAL A 114 -19.94 -5.49 -0.20
N ALA A 115 -19.24 -4.48 0.29
CA ALA A 115 -19.82 -3.39 1.05
C ALA A 115 -20.83 -2.59 0.21
N LEU A 116 -20.51 -2.30 -1.05
CA LEU A 116 -21.42 -1.63 -1.98
C LEU A 116 -22.67 -2.48 -2.27
N ALA A 117 -22.52 -3.78 -2.47
CA ALA A 117 -23.64 -4.69 -2.68
C ALA A 117 -24.56 -4.74 -1.44
N SER A 118 -23.99 -4.83 -0.26
CA SER A 118 -24.76 -4.80 1.00
C SER A 118 -25.53 -3.49 1.19
N ARG A 119 -24.91 -2.35 0.85
CA ARG A 119 -25.60 -1.04 0.89
C ARG A 119 -26.76 -0.96 -0.10
N LYS A 120 -26.61 -1.57 -1.28
CA LYS A 120 -27.60 -1.52 -2.35
C LYS A 120 -28.75 -2.51 -2.15
N TYR A 121 -28.45 -3.71 -1.67
CA TYR A 121 -29.40 -4.82 -1.62
C TYR A 121 -29.80 -5.23 -0.19
N GLY A 122 -29.20 -4.63 0.83
CA GLY A 122 -29.41 -5.00 2.23
C GLY A 122 -28.55 -6.20 2.65
N LYS A 123 -29.05 -6.98 3.60
CA LYS A 123 -28.35 -8.17 4.11
C LYS A 123 -28.08 -9.17 2.98
N LEU A 124 -26.84 -9.59 2.86
CA LEU A 124 -26.41 -10.62 1.92
C LEU A 124 -26.35 -11.99 2.62
N ASP A 125 -27.08 -12.97 2.11
CA ASP A 125 -27.09 -14.32 2.69
C ASP A 125 -25.83 -15.10 2.33
N LYS A 126 -25.24 -14.80 1.16
CA LYS A 126 -24.02 -15.46 0.69
C LYS A 126 -23.19 -14.54 -0.17
N VAL A 127 -21.88 -14.55 0.07
CA VAL A 127 -20.88 -13.91 -0.79
C VAL A 127 -19.86 -14.96 -1.22
N THR A 128 -19.52 -14.98 -2.49
CA THR A 128 -18.45 -15.84 -3.01
C THR A 128 -17.44 -14.98 -3.75
N ILE A 129 -16.21 -14.95 -3.26
CA ILE A 129 -15.09 -14.25 -3.90
C ILE A 129 -14.14 -15.31 -4.43
N LYS A 130 -13.89 -15.30 -5.75
CA LYS A 130 -12.93 -16.19 -6.39
C LYS A 130 -11.73 -15.38 -6.80
N VAL A 131 -10.57 -15.72 -6.26
CA VAL A 131 -9.30 -15.06 -6.54
C VAL A 131 -8.40 -16.05 -7.27
N GLY A 132 -7.88 -15.62 -8.43
CA GLY A 132 -6.85 -16.32 -9.16
C GLY A 132 -5.49 -15.74 -8.80
N GLY A 133 -4.51 -16.57 -8.67
CA GLY A 133 -3.14 -16.22 -8.33
C GLY A 133 -2.55 -17.29 -7.42
N ASN A 134 -1.70 -18.11 -7.99
CA ASN A 134 -0.95 -19.08 -7.20
C ASN A 134 0.50 -18.58 -7.22
N PRO A 135 1.06 -18.11 -6.09
CA PRO A 135 2.48 -17.80 -6.06
C PRO A 135 3.24 -19.08 -6.41
N SER A 136 4.13 -18.98 -7.39
CA SER A 136 5.11 -20.07 -7.64
C SER A 136 5.90 -20.28 -6.35
N GLN A 137 5.90 -21.52 -5.90
CA GLN A 137 6.76 -21.98 -4.81
C GLN A 137 8.22 -21.87 -5.22
#